data_79a0b3ea9d81a0de4a3990f87e8a59fc
#
_entry.id   79a0b3ea9d81a0de4a3990f87e8a59fc
#
_cell.length_a   1.000
_cell.length_b   1.000
_cell.length_c   1.000
_cell.angle_alpha   90.00
_cell.angle_beta   90.00
_cell.angle_gamma   90.00
#
_symmetry.space_group_name_H-M   'P 1'
#
loop_
_entity.id
_entity.type
_entity.pdbx_description
1 polymer ?
#
loop_
_entity_poly.entity_id
_entity_poly.type
_entity_poly.pdbx_seq_one_letter_code
_entity_poly.pdbx_strand_id
1 'polypeptide(L)' 'MSWFNSKSDIRNKIIDIEKDLRSWEYEYCKACDEKEEADRRNDEASSWRWECLCNNLERNIDILKDDLRYYQNQI' A
#
# COMPACT_ATOMS: atom_id res chain seq x y z
N MET A 1 28.86 16.94 4.50
CA MET A 1 28.06 17.16 3.30
C MET A 1 26.86 16.25 3.25
N SER A 2 25.69 16.80 3.13
CA SER A 2 24.43 16.05 3.19
C SER A 2 23.87 15.76 1.81
N TRP A 3 24.66 15.20 0.97
CA TRP A 3 24.23 14.95 -0.40
C TRP A 3 23.05 13.98 -0.50
N PHE A 4 22.78 13.17 0.53
CA PHE A 4 21.62 12.32 0.50
C PHE A 4 20.35 13.00 0.94
N ASN A 5 20.42 14.20 1.50
CA ASN A 5 19.24 14.86 2.06
C ASN A 5 18.87 16.11 1.27
N SER A 6 19.22 16.15 0.01
CA SER A 6 18.78 17.26 -0.83
C SER A 6 17.27 17.20 -0.98
N LYS A 7 16.63 18.37 -1.08
CA LYS A 7 15.19 18.46 -1.27
C LYS A 7 14.73 17.72 -2.52
N SER A 8 15.57 17.75 -3.56
CA SER A 8 15.26 17.05 -4.80
C SER A 8 15.18 15.54 -4.60
N ASP A 9 16.14 14.97 -3.86
CA ASP A 9 16.15 13.54 -3.57
C ASP A 9 14.95 13.13 -2.73
N ILE A 10 14.59 13.94 -1.75
CA ILE A 10 13.44 13.70 -0.89
C ILE A 10 12.15 13.75 -1.70
N ARG A 11 12.00 14.73 -2.58
CA ARG A 11 10.83 14.81 -3.46
C ARG A 11 10.70 13.60 -4.37
N ASN A 12 11.82 13.15 -4.94
CA ASN A 12 11.83 11.96 -5.79
C ASN A 12 11.41 10.72 -4.99
N LYS A 13 11.85 10.62 -3.75
CA LYS A 13 11.47 9.53 -2.86
C LYS A 13 9.97 9.56 -2.58
N ILE A 14 9.44 10.75 -2.33
CA ILE A 14 8.00 10.94 -2.11
C ILE A 14 7.19 10.49 -3.33
N ILE A 15 7.63 10.90 -4.52
CA ILE A 15 6.96 10.51 -5.76
C ILE A 15 6.95 8.99 -5.93
N ASP A 16 8.07 8.33 -5.66
CA ASP A 16 8.18 6.88 -5.76
C ASP A 16 7.23 6.18 -4.77
N ILE A 17 7.19 6.66 -3.54
CA ILE A 17 6.30 6.11 -2.52
C ILE A 17 4.83 6.30 -2.92
N GLU A 18 4.48 7.47 -3.44
CA GLU A 18 3.12 7.74 -3.89
C GLU A 18 2.69 6.83 -5.04
N LYS A 19 3.60 6.54 -5.95
CA LYS A 19 3.34 5.58 -7.04
C LYS A 19 3.09 4.18 -6.49
N ASP A 20 3.94 3.74 -5.57
CA ASP A 20 3.80 2.44 -4.95
C ASP A 20 2.50 2.34 -4.17
N LEU A 21 2.15 3.39 -3.43
CA LEU A 21 0.89 3.44 -2.70
C LEU A 21 -0.31 3.24 -3.61
N ARG A 22 -0.34 3.92 -4.75
CA ARG A 22 -1.45 3.78 -5.69
C ARG A 22 -1.57 2.35 -6.20
N SER A 23 -0.45 1.71 -6.51
CA SER A 23 -0.43 0.31 -6.94
C SER A 23 -0.95 -0.62 -5.84
N TRP A 24 -0.49 -0.43 -4.61
CA TRP A 24 -0.91 -1.26 -3.48
C TRP A 24 -2.38 -1.05 -3.16
N GLU A 25 -2.86 0.19 -3.21
CA GLU A 25 -4.27 0.50 -2.97
C GLU A 25 -5.18 -0.10 -4.03
N TYR A 26 -4.73 -0.09 -5.28
CA TYR A 26 -5.46 -0.73 -6.36
C TYR A 26 -5.58 -2.24 -6.11
N GLU A 27 -4.47 -2.88 -5.76
CA GLU A 27 -4.46 -4.32 -5.44
C GLU A 27 -5.35 -4.63 -4.23
N TYR A 28 -5.35 -3.74 -3.24
CA TYR A 28 -6.18 -3.90 -2.06
C TYR A 28 -7.66 -3.87 -2.42
N CYS A 29 -8.09 -2.89 -3.19
CA CYS A 29 -9.48 -2.80 -3.65
C CYS A 29 -9.89 -4.04 -4.44
N LYS A 30 -9.02 -4.50 -5.32
CA LYS A 30 -9.26 -5.69 -6.11
C LYS A 30 -9.42 -6.93 -5.23
N ALA A 31 -8.56 -7.07 -4.23
CA ALA A 31 -8.63 -8.19 -3.29
C ALA A 31 -9.92 -8.16 -2.46
N CYS A 32 -10.36 -6.97 -2.04
CA CYS A 32 -11.61 -6.81 -1.30
C CYS A 32 -12.82 -7.22 -2.16
N ASP A 33 -12.82 -6.85 -3.44
CA ASP A 33 -13.89 -7.23 -4.36
C ASP A 33 -13.95 -8.74 -4.55
N GLU A 34 -12.78 -9.37 -4.68
CA GLU A 34 -12.70 -10.84 -4.81
C GLU A 34 -13.20 -11.54 -3.55
N LYS A 35 -12.87 -10.97 -2.38
CA LYS A 35 -13.35 -11.52 -1.11
C LYS A 35 -14.88 -11.47 -1.04
N GLU A 36 -15.47 -10.33 -1.39
CA GLU A 36 -16.92 -10.18 -1.43
C GLU A 36 -17.57 -11.18 -2.36
N GLU A 37 -16.98 -11.40 -3.53
CA GLU A 37 -17.48 -12.35 -4.50
C GLU A 37 -17.43 -13.77 -3.94
N ALA A 38 -16.34 -14.14 -3.28
CA ALA A 38 -16.19 -15.45 -2.65
C ALA A 38 -17.23 -15.63 -1.54
N ASP A 39 -17.47 -14.58 -0.74
CA ASP A 39 -18.48 -14.61 0.32
C ASP A 39 -19.89 -14.84 -0.26
N ARG A 40 -20.21 -14.18 -1.38
CA ARG A 40 -21.51 -14.36 -2.03
C ARG A 40 -21.72 -15.78 -2.54
N ARG A 41 -20.63 -16.43 -2.96
CA ARG A 41 -20.68 -17.82 -3.43
C ARG A 41 -20.57 -18.84 -2.31
N ASN A 42 -20.45 -18.39 -1.07
CA ASN A 42 -20.21 -19.22 0.11
C ASN A 42 -18.94 -20.08 -0.04
N ASP A 43 -17.92 -19.51 -0.70
CA ASP A 43 -16.63 -20.14 -0.88
C ASP A 43 -15.69 -19.69 0.24
N GLU A 44 -15.76 -20.37 1.37
CA GLU A 44 -15.02 -20.01 2.57
C GLU A 44 -13.50 -20.07 2.36
N ALA A 45 -13.03 -21.05 1.63
CA ALA A 45 -11.59 -21.22 1.40
C ALA A 45 -11.03 -20.04 0.60
N SER A 46 -11.71 -19.64 -0.47
CA SER A 46 -11.29 -18.48 -1.27
C SER A 46 -11.45 -17.18 -0.49
N SER A 47 -12.55 -17.04 0.25
CA SER A 47 -12.78 -15.87 1.08
C SER A 47 -11.64 -15.69 2.08
N TRP A 48 -11.22 -16.77 2.74
CA TRP A 48 -10.13 -16.74 3.70
C TRP A 48 -8.81 -16.33 3.05
N ARG A 49 -8.51 -16.85 1.86
CA ARG A 49 -7.30 -16.48 1.11
C ARG A 49 -7.26 -14.99 0.79
N TRP A 50 -8.38 -14.47 0.31
CA TRP A 50 -8.47 -13.05 -0.04
C TRP A 50 -8.39 -12.17 1.20
N GLU A 51 -8.96 -12.62 2.32
CA GLU A 51 -8.85 -11.90 3.57
C GLU A 51 -7.39 -11.80 4.03
N CYS A 52 -6.65 -12.90 3.96
CA CYS A 52 -5.22 -12.89 4.29
C CYS A 52 -4.45 -11.94 3.40
N LEU A 53 -4.75 -11.92 2.11
CA LEU A 53 -4.10 -11.00 1.17
C LEU A 53 -4.46 -9.56 1.49
N CYS A 54 -5.72 -9.27 1.79
CA CYS A 54 -6.15 -7.93 2.17
C CYS A 54 -5.40 -7.45 3.41
N ASN A 55 -5.24 -8.30 4.41
CA ASN A 55 -4.52 -7.96 5.63
C ASN A 55 -3.04 -7.65 5.35
N ASN A 56 -2.41 -8.43 4.49
CA ASN A 56 -1.02 -8.20 4.10
C ASN A 56 -0.87 -6.89 3.32
N LEU A 57 -1.77 -6.64 2.39
CA LEU A 57 -1.76 -5.41 1.59
C LEU A 57 -1.98 -4.18 2.48
N GLU A 58 -2.93 -4.27 3.40
CA GLU A 58 -3.22 -3.19 4.34
C GLU A 58 -1.99 -2.84 5.18
N ARG A 59 -1.28 -3.86 5.66
CA ARG A 59 -0.06 -3.66 6.44
C ARG A 59 1.02 -2.95 5.62
N ASN A 60 1.22 -3.38 4.38
CA ASN A 60 2.19 -2.75 3.49
C ASN A 60 1.81 -1.32 3.16
N ILE A 61 0.53 -1.06 2.96
CA ILE A 61 0.03 0.29 2.71
C ILE A 61 0.30 1.19 3.92
N ASP A 62 0.06 0.70 5.13
CA ASP A 62 0.31 1.46 6.34
C ASP A 62 1.79 1.80 6.49
N ILE A 63 2.68 0.86 6.20
CA ILE A 63 4.12 1.09 6.25
C ILE A 63 4.51 2.18 5.26
N LEU A 64 3.99 2.12 4.04
CA LEU A 64 4.29 3.13 3.02
C LEU A 64 3.74 4.50 3.40
N LYS A 65 2.57 4.56 4.01
CA LYS A 65 2.00 5.82 4.49
C LYS A 65 2.86 6.44 5.57
N ASP A 66 3.40 5.63 6.47
CA ASP A 66 4.30 6.11 7.51
C ASP A 66 5.60 6.65 6.90
N ASP A 67 6.15 5.95 5.93
CA ASP A 67 7.34 6.39 5.21
C ASP A 67 7.08 7.71 4.49
N LEU A 68 5.93 7.82 3.82
CA LEU A 68 5.55 9.02 3.11
C LEU A 68 5.48 10.21 4.07
N ARG A 69 4.85 10.03 5.21
CA ARG A 69 4.75 11.07 6.24
C ARG A 69 6.12 11.49 6.71
N TYR A 70 7.01 10.53 6.93
CA TYR A 70 8.37 10.79 7.36
C TYR A 70 9.09 11.70 6.36
N TYR A 71 9.03 11.37 5.08
CA TYR A 71 9.70 12.17 4.04
C TYR A 71 9.02 13.51 3.82
N GLN A 72 7.71 13.60 3.91
CA GLN A 72 6.99 14.86 3.80
C GLN A 72 7.41 15.85 4.89
N ASN A 73 7.73 15.35 6.07
CA ASN A 73 8.20 16.20 7.18
C ASN A 73 9.64 16.69 6.98
N GLN A 74 10.35 16.15 6.01
CA GLN A 74 11.73 16.56 5.72
C GLN A 74 11.79 17.81 4.82
N ILE A 75 10.71 18.18 4.17
CA ILE A 75 10.69 19.35 3.30
C ILE A 75 9.82 20.49 3.90
#